data_d9b397dff1f45e5ec71fb0e6b3d27d12
#
_entry.id   d9b397dff1f45e5ec71fb0e6b3d27d12
#
_cell.length_a   1.000
_cell.length_b   1.000
_cell.length_c   1.000
_cell.angle_alpha   90.00
_cell.angle_beta   90.00
_cell.angle_gamma   90.00
#
_symmetry.space_group_name_H-M   'P 1'
#
loop_
_entity.id
_entity.type
_entity.pdbx_description
1 polymer ?
#
loop_
_entity_poly.entity_id
_entity_poly.type
_entity_poly.pdbx_seq_one_letter_code
_entity_poly.pdbx_strand_id
1 'polypeptide(L)'
;MPYSMYPYLGWKQQCTNVPVVFPSQHQNRQPGFEYLMNPHPLSENPTYTGSGKLKNKVAIVTGGDSGIGRAVAIAFAKEGADLVIAYLDEHQDAADTKQFINSLGRQCLPIAKDLRLEENCHSVVETTIKTYGRLDILVNNHGVQFHQRSIMGITKEQLINTFQTNIISFFDMTKAALPHLRAGSSIINTTSDTAFSGMSFMIDYTATKGAIVSFTRSLSLSLADQGIRVNAVAPGPIWTPLIPSAFTAEEVTTFGTDVPLRRPGQPFELAPAYVLLASDDGSYMSGKIIFVNGGSIVT
;
A
#
# COMPACT_ATOMS: atom_id res chain seq x y z
N MET A 1 5.00 30.76 5.86
CA MET A 1 6.03 30.00 6.57
C MET A 1 6.23 28.70 5.81
N PRO A 2 7.45 28.28 5.55
CA PRO A 2 7.70 27.13 4.66
C PRO A 2 7.16 25.79 5.15
N TYR A 3 6.80 25.68 6.43
CA TYR A 3 6.34 24.41 7.01
C TYR A 3 4.86 24.33 7.36
N SER A 4 4.07 25.34 7.03
CA SER A 4 2.63 25.34 7.34
C SER A 4 1.85 24.22 6.65
N MET A 5 2.41 23.66 5.58
CA MET A 5 1.82 22.55 4.82
C MET A 5 2.19 21.15 5.37
N TYR A 6 3.20 21.07 6.26
CA TYR A 6 3.62 19.84 6.90
C TYR A 6 3.73 20.03 8.41
N PRO A 7 2.61 20.22 9.08
CA PRO A 7 2.63 20.54 10.51
C PRO A 7 3.27 19.43 11.36
N TYR A 8 3.46 18.23 10.83
CA TYR A 8 4.08 17.10 11.51
C TYR A 8 5.54 16.82 11.07
N LEU A 9 6.09 17.62 10.15
CA LEU A 9 7.49 17.51 9.71
C LEU A 9 8.31 18.62 10.35
N GLY A 10 8.56 18.57 11.52
CA GLY A 10 9.35 19.58 12.10
C GLY A 10 9.38 19.44 13.58
N TRP A 11 9.47 20.53 14.20
CA TRP A 11 9.58 20.57 15.60
C TRP A 11 8.22 20.65 16.31
N LYS A 12 8.23 20.73 17.62
CA LYS A 12 7.09 20.58 18.53
C LYS A 12 5.80 21.31 18.12
N GLN A 13 5.90 22.47 17.49
CA GLN A 13 4.76 23.25 17.05
C GLN A 13 3.97 22.59 15.94
N GLN A 14 4.60 21.86 15.09
CA GLN A 14 3.99 21.14 13.97
C GLN A 14 3.34 19.85 14.44
N CYS A 15 3.91 19.22 15.44
CA CYS A 15 3.31 18.03 16.05
C CYS A 15 1.97 18.31 16.72
N THR A 16 1.64 19.57 17.06
CA THR A 16 0.33 19.93 17.61
C THR A 16 -0.80 20.01 16.58
N ASN A 17 -0.45 20.11 15.33
CA ASN A 17 -1.41 20.20 14.21
C ASN A 17 -1.68 18.86 13.53
N VAL A 18 -0.93 17.80 13.88
CA VAL A 18 -1.18 16.45 13.41
C VAL A 18 -1.95 15.70 14.50
N PRO A 19 -3.00 14.97 14.14
CA PRO A 19 -3.66 14.12 15.09
C PRO A 19 -2.68 13.08 15.63
N VAL A 20 -2.29 13.20 16.86
CA VAL A 20 -1.53 12.18 17.59
C VAL A 20 -2.44 11.18 18.27
N VAL A 21 -3.72 11.54 18.40
CA VAL A 21 -4.82 10.69 18.86
C VAL A 21 -6.02 10.92 17.92
N PHE A 22 -6.81 9.88 17.72
CA PHE A 22 -7.97 9.93 16.85
C PHE A 22 -9.26 9.87 17.64
N PRO A 23 -10.36 10.43 17.12
CA PRO A 23 -11.69 10.16 17.66
C PRO A 23 -11.96 8.66 17.66
N SER A 24 -12.66 8.19 18.70
CA SER A 24 -13.15 6.81 18.77
C SER A 24 -14.04 6.51 17.57
N GLN A 25 -13.66 5.56 16.74
CA GLN A 25 -14.38 5.16 15.52
C GLN A 25 -14.08 3.73 15.14
N HIS A 26 -15.04 3.06 14.49
CA HIS A 26 -14.92 1.68 14.02
C HIS A 26 -15.82 1.46 12.80
N GLN A 27 -15.41 0.56 11.92
CA GLN A 27 -16.18 0.14 10.76
C GLN A 27 -16.36 -1.39 10.79
N ASN A 28 -17.60 -1.87 10.76
CA ASN A 28 -17.93 -3.30 10.81
C ASN A 28 -17.77 -3.99 9.44
N ARG A 29 -16.71 -3.70 8.73
CA ARG A 29 -16.40 -4.30 7.42
C ARG A 29 -14.91 -4.23 7.11
N GLN A 30 -14.45 -5.13 6.23
CA GLN A 30 -13.17 -5.02 5.54
C GLN A 30 -13.36 -5.34 4.05
N PRO A 31 -12.73 -4.56 3.17
CA PRO A 31 -11.98 -3.33 3.46
C PRO A 31 -12.85 -2.22 4.07
N GLY A 32 -12.23 -1.30 4.82
CA GLY A 32 -12.91 -0.11 5.35
C GLY A 32 -13.06 0.99 4.29
N PHE A 33 -13.98 1.90 4.48
CA PHE A 33 -14.18 3.08 3.63
C PHE A 33 -13.39 4.28 4.16
N GLU A 34 -12.55 4.90 3.31
CA GLU A 34 -11.77 6.08 3.69
C GLU A 34 -12.66 7.31 3.86
N TYR A 35 -13.68 7.47 3.01
CA TYR A 35 -14.60 8.61 3.08
C TYR A 35 -15.41 8.69 4.37
N LEU A 36 -15.45 7.61 5.18
CA LEU A 36 -16.09 7.60 6.49
C LEU A 36 -15.13 7.92 7.66
N MET A 37 -13.82 7.99 7.40
CA MET A 37 -12.84 8.23 8.47
C MET A 37 -12.83 9.69 8.93
N ASN A 38 -12.60 9.89 10.23
CA ASN A 38 -12.41 11.20 10.82
C ASN A 38 -11.20 11.20 11.79
N PRO A 39 -10.13 11.99 11.50
CA PRO A 39 -9.88 12.72 10.24
C PRO A 39 -9.61 11.80 9.06
N HIS A 40 -9.78 12.30 7.85
CA HIS A 40 -9.35 11.58 6.67
C HIS A 40 -7.83 11.37 6.68
N PRO A 41 -7.33 10.24 6.17
CA PRO A 41 -5.91 10.04 5.92
C PRO A 41 -5.35 11.07 4.96
N LEU A 42 -4.09 11.47 5.17
CA LEU A 42 -3.38 12.36 4.27
C LEU A 42 -2.67 11.53 3.19
N SER A 43 -3.29 11.44 2.03
CA SER A 43 -2.78 10.65 0.91
C SER A 43 -1.92 11.46 -0.05
N GLU A 44 -1.90 12.79 0.06
CA GLU A 44 -1.18 13.68 -0.81
C GLU A 44 -0.25 14.60 -0.02
N ASN A 45 0.94 14.81 -0.57
CA ASN A 45 1.86 15.85 -0.14
C ASN A 45 1.76 17.03 -1.14
N PRO A 46 1.14 18.16 -0.76
CA PRO A 46 0.91 19.26 -1.69
C PRO A 46 2.19 19.99 -2.13
N THR A 47 3.30 19.85 -1.41
CA THR A 47 4.59 20.44 -1.81
C THR A 47 5.47 19.49 -2.61
N TYR A 48 5.05 18.22 -2.73
CA TYR A 48 5.77 17.27 -3.57
C TYR A 48 5.46 17.55 -5.05
N THR A 49 6.45 18.06 -5.73
CA THR A 49 6.43 18.25 -7.19
C THR A 49 7.18 17.10 -7.84
N GLY A 50 6.51 16.36 -8.73
CA GLY A 50 7.15 15.30 -9.48
C GLY A 50 8.25 15.80 -10.40
N SER A 51 9.27 15.00 -10.58
CA SER A 51 10.41 15.28 -11.48
C SER A 51 10.37 14.46 -12.78
N GLY A 52 9.28 13.73 -13.00
CA GLY A 52 9.07 12.92 -14.21
C GLY A 52 9.76 11.54 -14.17
N LYS A 53 10.09 11.04 -12.99
CA LYS A 53 10.79 9.75 -12.82
C LYS A 53 10.03 8.55 -13.39
N LEU A 54 8.71 8.64 -13.47
CA LEU A 54 7.83 7.62 -14.01
C LEU A 54 7.12 8.06 -15.30
N LYS A 55 7.68 9.04 -15.99
CA LYS A 55 7.10 9.58 -17.24
C LYS A 55 6.89 8.45 -18.26
N ASN A 56 5.66 8.38 -18.81
CA ASN A 56 5.24 7.38 -19.80
C ASN A 56 5.26 5.93 -19.28
N LYS A 57 5.29 5.71 -17.98
CA LYS A 57 5.11 4.39 -17.35
C LYS A 57 3.62 4.14 -17.09
N VAL A 58 3.25 2.87 -17.03
CA VAL A 58 1.93 2.41 -16.61
C VAL A 58 2.09 1.54 -15.37
N ALA A 59 1.35 1.85 -14.32
CA ALA A 59 1.40 1.13 -13.07
C ALA A 59 0.03 0.55 -12.68
N ILE A 60 0.01 -0.70 -12.19
CA ILE A 60 -1.11 -1.27 -11.46
C ILE A 60 -0.82 -1.11 -9.97
N VAL A 61 -1.79 -0.56 -9.22
CA VAL A 61 -1.75 -0.48 -7.75
C VAL A 61 -2.98 -1.20 -7.21
N THR A 62 -2.78 -2.32 -6.52
CA THR A 62 -3.88 -3.05 -5.87
C THR A 62 -4.20 -2.43 -4.51
N GLY A 63 -5.49 -2.26 -4.17
CA GLY A 63 -5.93 -1.42 -3.06
C GLY A 63 -5.56 0.05 -3.29
N GLY A 64 -5.63 0.51 -4.56
CA GLY A 64 -5.26 1.87 -4.96
C GLY A 64 -6.34 2.92 -4.74
N ASP A 65 -7.50 2.50 -4.25
CA ASP A 65 -8.66 3.33 -3.93
C ASP A 65 -8.45 4.21 -2.70
N SER A 66 -7.69 3.72 -1.71
CA SER A 66 -7.57 4.33 -0.39
C SER A 66 -6.19 4.12 0.25
N GLY A 67 -5.95 4.74 1.40
CA GLY A 67 -4.79 4.53 2.24
C GLY A 67 -3.45 4.64 1.51
N ILE A 68 -2.57 3.68 1.78
CA ILE A 68 -1.23 3.62 1.19
C ILE A 68 -1.33 3.52 -0.34
N GLY A 69 -2.23 2.69 -0.86
CA GLY A 69 -2.38 2.51 -2.31
C GLY A 69 -2.79 3.79 -3.03
N ARG A 70 -3.72 4.56 -2.47
CA ARG A 70 -4.10 5.90 -2.98
C ARG A 70 -2.90 6.84 -3.00
N ALA A 71 -2.14 6.91 -1.90
CA ALA A 71 -0.98 7.80 -1.82
C ALA A 71 0.11 7.43 -2.83
N VAL A 72 0.35 6.13 -3.04
CA VAL A 72 1.28 5.62 -4.05
C VAL A 72 0.80 5.99 -5.45
N ALA A 73 -0.48 5.77 -5.76
CA ALA A 73 -1.06 6.09 -7.06
C ALA A 73 -0.96 7.60 -7.36
N ILE A 74 -1.25 8.46 -6.39
CA ILE A 74 -1.11 9.93 -6.52
C ILE A 74 0.35 10.32 -6.75
N ALA A 75 1.30 9.77 -5.99
CA ALA A 75 2.72 10.08 -6.16
C ALA A 75 3.24 9.60 -7.52
N PHE A 76 2.83 8.43 -7.99
CA PHE A 76 3.18 7.93 -9.32
C PHE A 76 2.61 8.82 -10.44
N ALA A 77 1.37 9.30 -10.26
CA ALA A 77 0.77 10.26 -11.19
C ALA A 77 1.56 11.58 -11.23
N LYS A 78 1.97 12.12 -10.08
CA LYS A 78 2.84 13.31 -10.01
C LYS A 78 4.18 13.08 -10.71
N GLU A 79 4.71 11.86 -10.69
CA GLU A 79 5.92 11.49 -11.43
C GLU A 79 5.68 11.15 -12.91
N GLY A 80 4.45 11.25 -13.40
CA GLY A 80 4.12 11.16 -14.81
C GLY A 80 3.64 9.78 -15.28
N ALA A 81 3.30 8.86 -14.38
CA ALA A 81 2.72 7.57 -14.73
C ALA A 81 1.21 7.67 -14.98
N ASP A 82 0.69 6.76 -15.82
CA ASP A 82 -0.73 6.44 -15.90
C ASP A 82 -1.05 5.23 -14.99
N LEU A 83 -2.25 5.21 -14.41
CA LEU A 83 -2.58 4.34 -13.30
C LEU A 83 -3.75 3.40 -13.63
N VAL A 84 -3.63 2.16 -13.15
CA VAL A 84 -4.76 1.27 -12.89
C VAL A 84 -4.83 1.06 -11.39
N ILE A 85 -5.98 1.31 -10.79
CA ILE A 85 -6.24 1.02 -9.38
C ILE A 85 -7.24 -0.14 -9.31
N ALA A 86 -6.81 -1.27 -8.74
CA ALA A 86 -7.69 -2.41 -8.49
C ALA A 86 -8.16 -2.38 -7.04
N TYR A 87 -9.46 -2.58 -6.81
CA TYR A 87 -10.09 -2.51 -5.49
C TYR A 87 -11.27 -3.48 -5.42
N LEU A 88 -11.84 -3.71 -4.25
CA LEU A 88 -12.95 -4.66 -4.10
C LEU A 88 -14.30 -4.01 -4.41
N ASP A 89 -14.78 -3.12 -3.53
CA ASP A 89 -16.12 -2.49 -3.63
C ASP A 89 -16.18 -1.06 -3.07
N GLU A 90 -15.02 -0.43 -2.82
CA GLU A 90 -14.87 0.92 -2.28
C GLU A 90 -15.06 1.97 -3.41
N HIS A 91 -16.22 1.97 -4.07
CA HIS A 91 -16.46 2.73 -5.31
C HIS A 91 -16.28 4.23 -5.15
N GLN A 92 -16.71 4.82 -4.01
CA GLN A 92 -16.56 6.25 -3.76
C GLN A 92 -15.08 6.63 -3.62
N ASP A 93 -14.34 5.87 -2.81
CA ASP A 93 -12.93 6.10 -2.58
C ASP A 93 -12.11 5.97 -3.89
N ALA A 94 -12.46 4.98 -4.72
CA ALA A 94 -11.84 4.79 -6.04
C ALA A 94 -12.19 5.93 -7.03
N ALA A 95 -13.41 6.46 -6.98
CA ALA A 95 -13.82 7.59 -7.80
C ALA A 95 -13.05 8.86 -7.41
N ASP A 96 -12.89 9.12 -6.11
CA ASP A 96 -12.13 10.26 -5.58
C ASP A 96 -10.65 10.17 -5.98
N THR A 97 -10.05 8.99 -5.87
CA THR A 97 -8.66 8.74 -6.31
C THR A 97 -8.51 8.99 -7.80
N LYS A 98 -9.43 8.46 -8.63
CA LYS A 98 -9.43 8.71 -10.08
C LYS A 98 -9.54 10.18 -10.40
N GLN A 99 -10.47 10.89 -9.76
CA GLN A 99 -10.68 12.32 -9.99
C GLN A 99 -9.41 13.12 -9.67
N PHE A 100 -8.76 12.80 -8.55
CA PHE A 100 -7.52 13.46 -8.16
C PHE A 100 -6.39 13.22 -9.19
N ILE A 101 -6.16 11.96 -9.59
CA ILE A 101 -5.14 11.62 -10.59
C ILE A 101 -5.41 12.30 -11.94
N ASN A 102 -6.67 12.33 -12.36
CA ASN A 102 -7.05 13.02 -13.60
C ASN A 102 -6.79 14.54 -13.52
N SER A 103 -6.97 15.16 -12.36
CA SER A 103 -6.66 16.58 -12.14
C SER A 103 -5.16 16.91 -12.28
N LEU A 104 -4.29 15.89 -12.09
CA LEU A 104 -2.85 16.00 -12.36
C LEU A 104 -2.48 15.80 -13.83
N GLY A 105 -3.47 15.65 -14.73
CA GLY A 105 -3.25 15.41 -16.15
C GLY A 105 -2.82 13.97 -16.50
N ARG A 106 -3.02 13.02 -15.59
CA ARG A 106 -2.72 11.59 -15.84
C ARG A 106 -4.01 10.79 -15.95
N GLN A 107 -3.95 9.64 -16.61
CA GLN A 107 -5.10 8.74 -16.74
C GLN A 107 -5.14 7.78 -15.56
N CYS A 108 -6.34 7.56 -15.02
CA CYS A 108 -6.59 6.56 -13.98
C CYS A 108 -7.79 5.69 -14.37
N LEU A 109 -7.56 4.38 -14.43
CA LEU A 109 -8.57 3.36 -14.68
C LEU A 109 -8.86 2.59 -13.38
N PRO A 110 -9.99 2.83 -12.70
CA PRO A 110 -10.42 2.03 -11.56
C PRO A 110 -11.06 0.72 -12.03
N ILE A 111 -10.70 -0.40 -11.40
CA ILE A 111 -11.23 -1.73 -11.69
C ILE A 111 -11.67 -2.40 -10.39
N ALA A 112 -12.98 -2.55 -10.21
CA ALA A 112 -13.57 -3.26 -9.07
C ALA A 112 -13.53 -4.77 -9.32
N LYS A 113 -12.68 -5.49 -8.57
CA LYS A 113 -12.50 -6.94 -8.70
C LYS A 113 -12.04 -7.54 -7.38
N ASP A 114 -12.61 -8.69 -7.02
CA ASP A 114 -12.11 -9.52 -5.93
C ASP A 114 -10.84 -10.26 -6.37
N LEU A 115 -9.68 -9.80 -5.92
CA LEU A 115 -8.38 -10.36 -6.29
C LEU A 115 -8.06 -11.71 -5.60
N ARG A 116 -8.95 -12.23 -4.74
CA ARG A 116 -8.85 -13.61 -4.24
C ARG A 116 -9.12 -14.64 -5.32
N LEU A 117 -9.70 -14.22 -6.44
CA LEU A 117 -10.00 -15.06 -7.59
C LEU A 117 -8.94 -14.83 -8.68
N GLU A 118 -8.22 -15.90 -9.07
CA GLU A 118 -7.11 -15.83 -10.04
C GLU A 118 -7.56 -15.22 -11.38
N GLU A 119 -8.75 -15.56 -11.85
CA GLU A 119 -9.33 -15.02 -13.09
C GLU A 119 -9.53 -13.49 -13.04
N ASN A 120 -9.77 -12.93 -11.86
CA ASN A 120 -9.90 -11.49 -11.69
C ASN A 120 -8.52 -10.80 -11.76
N CYS A 121 -7.48 -11.44 -11.25
CA CYS A 121 -6.11 -10.95 -11.39
C CYS A 121 -5.71 -10.88 -12.87
N HIS A 122 -5.98 -11.92 -13.64
CA HIS A 122 -5.79 -11.92 -15.10
C HIS A 122 -6.60 -10.82 -15.78
N SER A 123 -7.88 -10.68 -15.45
CA SER A 123 -8.77 -9.65 -16.02
C SER A 123 -8.28 -8.22 -15.78
N VAL A 124 -7.70 -7.92 -14.60
CA VAL A 124 -7.10 -6.61 -14.29
C VAL A 124 -5.92 -6.34 -15.21
N VAL A 125 -5.02 -7.30 -15.36
CA VAL A 125 -3.83 -7.14 -16.21
C VAL A 125 -4.21 -7.03 -17.70
N GLU A 126 -5.06 -7.90 -18.20
CA GLU A 126 -5.54 -7.87 -19.59
C GLU A 126 -6.22 -6.53 -19.92
N THR A 127 -7.07 -6.03 -19.00
CA THR A 127 -7.70 -4.72 -19.16
C THR A 127 -6.68 -3.60 -19.20
N THR A 128 -5.63 -3.68 -18.38
CA THR A 128 -4.52 -2.73 -18.38
C THR A 128 -3.81 -2.72 -19.74
N ILE A 129 -3.43 -3.90 -20.24
CA ILE A 129 -2.74 -4.02 -21.53
C ILE A 129 -3.63 -3.56 -22.68
N LYS A 130 -4.91 -3.91 -22.67
CA LYS A 130 -5.86 -3.45 -23.68
C LYS A 130 -6.01 -1.93 -23.70
N THR A 131 -5.96 -1.28 -22.52
CA THR A 131 -6.17 0.17 -22.40
C THR A 131 -4.92 0.97 -22.70
N TYR A 132 -3.77 0.56 -22.19
CA TYR A 132 -2.52 1.34 -22.22
C TYR A 132 -1.42 0.73 -23.12
N GLY A 133 -1.58 -0.49 -23.58
CA GLY A 133 -0.61 -1.18 -24.44
C GLY A 133 0.66 -1.68 -23.73
N ARG A 134 0.79 -1.44 -22.41
CA ARG A 134 1.99 -1.78 -21.62
C ARG A 134 1.70 -1.90 -20.13
N LEU A 135 2.62 -2.53 -19.42
CA LEU A 135 2.71 -2.54 -17.97
C LEU A 135 4.19 -2.45 -17.56
N ASP A 136 4.52 -1.51 -16.68
CA ASP A 136 5.90 -1.27 -16.24
C ASP A 136 6.07 -1.53 -14.74
N ILE A 137 5.03 -1.28 -13.95
CA ILE A 137 5.11 -1.34 -12.50
C ILE A 137 3.89 -2.09 -11.95
N LEU A 138 4.13 -3.08 -11.09
CA LEU A 138 3.10 -3.74 -10.32
C LEU A 138 3.32 -3.44 -8.83
N VAL A 139 2.33 -2.84 -8.17
CA VAL A 139 2.32 -2.66 -6.72
C VAL A 139 1.25 -3.56 -6.12
N ASN A 140 1.68 -4.64 -5.48
CA ASN A 140 0.83 -5.50 -4.67
C ASN A 140 0.71 -4.89 -3.27
N ASN A 141 -0.44 -4.26 -2.97
CA ASN A 141 -0.60 -3.48 -1.74
C ASN A 141 -1.87 -3.84 -0.95
N HIS A 142 -2.93 -4.33 -1.60
CA HIS A 142 -4.17 -4.68 -0.91
C HIS A 142 -3.96 -5.69 0.22
N GLY A 143 -4.83 -5.68 1.22
CA GLY A 143 -4.75 -6.62 2.33
C GLY A 143 -5.87 -6.43 3.35
N VAL A 144 -6.06 -7.45 4.17
CA VAL A 144 -6.97 -7.47 5.30
C VAL A 144 -6.23 -7.89 6.57
N GLN A 145 -6.75 -7.51 7.73
CA GLN A 145 -6.23 -7.95 9.04
C GLN A 145 -7.39 -8.11 10.01
N PHE A 146 -7.29 -9.08 10.90
CA PHE A 146 -8.32 -9.37 11.89
C PHE A 146 -7.70 -9.48 13.28
N HIS A 147 -8.22 -8.68 14.22
CA HIS A 147 -7.76 -8.71 15.60
C HIS A 147 -8.31 -9.94 16.31
N GLN A 148 -7.43 -10.78 16.84
CA GLN A 148 -7.78 -11.96 17.64
C GLN A 148 -6.92 -12.02 18.90
N ARG A 149 -7.57 -12.14 20.07
CA ARG A 149 -6.87 -12.17 21.37
C ARG A 149 -6.00 -13.42 21.57
N SER A 150 -6.27 -14.48 20.80
CA SER A 150 -5.58 -15.76 20.89
C SER A 150 -5.61 -16.49 19.56
N ILE A 151 -4.60 -17.33 19.31
CA ILE A 151 -4.59 -18.24 18.16
C ILE A 151 -5.84 -19.12 18.11
N MET A 152 -6.43 -19.45 19.27
CA MET A 152 -7.65 -20.26 19.37
C MET A 152 -8.88 -19.53 18.81
N GLY A 153 -8.84 -18.20 18.67
CA GLY A 153 -9.91 -17.40 18.05
C GLY A 153 -9.81 -17.32 16.54
N ILE A 154 -8.70 -17.72 15.94
CA ILE A 154 -8.51 -17.69 14.48
C ILE A 154 -9.24 -18.90 13.88
N THR A 155 -10.38 -18.63 13.24
CA THR A 155 -11.11 -19.69 12.54
C THR A 155 -10.41 -20.10 11.25
N LYS A 156 -10.74 -21.29 10.73
CA LYS A 156 -10.21 -21.76 9.44
C LYS A 156 -10.59 -20.82 8.29
N GLU A 157 -11.80 -20.29 8.33
CA GLU A 157 -12.34 -19.35 7.33
C GLU A 157 -11.55 -18.04 7.36
N GLN A 158 -11.30 -17.46 8.55
CA GLN A 158 -10.47 -16.27 8.71
C GLN A 158 -9.06 -16.52 8.18
N LEU A 159 -8.42 -17.62 8.57
CA LEU A 159 -7.08 -17.97 8.13
C LEU A 159 -6.99 -18.07 6.61
N ILE A 160 -7.92 -18.79 5.97
CA ILE A 160 -7.97 -18.92 4.50
C ILE A 160 -8.18 -17.54 3.86
N ASN A 161 -9.12 -16.75 4.34
CA ASN A 161 -9.40 -15.42 3.80
C ASN A 161 -8.17 -14.51 3.89
N THR A 162 -7.48 -14.49 5.04
CA THR A 162 -6.28 -13.67 5.25
C THR A 162 -5.15 -14.10 4.28
N PHE A 163 -4.90 -15.40 4.14
CA PHE A 163 -3.87 -15.90 3.22
C PHE A 163 -4.24 -15.69 1.76
N GLN A 164 -5.50 -15.95 1.39
CA GLN A 164 -5.98 -15.75 0.02
C GLN A 164 -5.84 -14.28 -0.39
N THR A 165 -6.24 -13.35 0.49
CA THR A 165 -6.19 -11.92 0.20
C THR A 165 -4.77 -11.37 0.23
N ASN A 166 -3.97 -11.71 1.25
CA ASN A 166 -2.72 -11.00 1.51
C ASN A 166 -1.51 -11.58 0.79
N ILE A 167 -1.54 -12.84 0.38
CA ILE A 167 -0.37 -13.48 -0.24
C ILE A 167 -0.69 -14.30 -1.49
N ILE A 168 -1.72 -15.14 -1.51
CA ILE A 168 -2.01 -15.96 -2.70
C ILE A 168 -2.33 -15.04 -3.89
N SER A 169 -3.15 -14.03 -3.68
CA SER A 169 -3.44 -13.01 -4.70
C SER A 169 -2.20 -12.28 -5.24
N PHE A 170 -1.15 -12.10 -4.41
CA PHE A 170 0.11 -11.50 -4.88
C PHE A 170 0.84 -12.41 -5.86
N PHE A 171 0.79 -13.74 -5.65
CA PHE A 171 1.27 -14.71 -6.64
C PHE A 171 0.46 -14.60 -7.92
N ASP A 172 -0.87 -14.58 -7.82
CA ASP A 172 -1.75 -14.58 -8.99
C ASP A 172 -1.63 -13.28 -9.80
N MET A 173 -1.61 -12.12 -9.13
CA MET A 173 -1.33 -10.83 -9.78
C MET A 173 0.05 -10.80 -10.45
N THR A 174 1.06 -11.34 -9.78
CA THR A 174 2.42 -11.40 -10.35
C THR A 174 2.49 -12.34 -11.56
N LYS A 175 1.89 -13.53 -11.49
CA LYS A 175 1.78 -14.48 -12.61
C LYS A 175 1.09 -13.85 -13.81
N ALA A 176 -0.03 -13.16 -13.57
CA ALA A 176 -0.77 -12.47 -14.63
C ALA A 176 0.06 -11.33 -15.26
N ALA A 177 0.78 -10.56 -14.46
CA ALA A 177 1.56 -9.41 -14.92
C ALA A 177 2.86 -9.81 -15.66
N LEU A 178 3.52 -10.90 -15.23
CA LEU A 178 4.88 -11.26 -15.66
C LEU A 178 5.05 -11.36 -17.19
N PRO A 179 4.12 -11.93 -17.97
CA PRO A 179 4.26 -11.99 -19.45
C PRO A 179 4.31 -10.61 -20.13
N HIS A 180 3.89 -9.55 -19.43
CA HIS A 180 3.81 -8.18 -19.95
C HIS A 180 4.92 -7.27 -19.40
N LEU A 181 5.65 -7.72 -18.38
CA LEU A 181 6.79 -7.00 -17.81
C LEU A 181 8.05 -7.21 -18.68
N ARG A 182 8.92 -6.21 -18.68
CA ARG A 182 10.16 -6.20 -19.47
C ARG A 182 11.33 -5.78 -18.61
N ALA A 183 12.55 -5.89 -19.13
CA ALA A 183 13.72 -5.32 -18.47
C ALA A 183 13.49 -3.84 -18.10
N GLY A 184 13.80 -3.47 -16.87
CA GLY A 184 13.52 -2.18 -16.28
C GLY A 184 12.15 -2.06 -15.59
N SER A 185 11.31 -3.09 -15.64
CA SER A 185 10.07 -3.15 -14.85
C SER A 185 10.33 -3.36 -13.36
N SER A 186 9.38 -2.97 -12.53
CA SER A 186 9.46 -3.10 -11.07
C SER A 186 8.20 -3.71 -10.47
N ILE A 187 8.39 -4.70 -9.58
CA ILE A 187 7.35 -5.26 -8.72
C ILE A 187 7.63 -4.79 -7.29
N ILE A 188 6.63 -4.21 -6.63
CA ILE A 188 6.75 -3.69 -5.27
C ILE A 188 5.64 -4.31 -4.42
N ASN A 189 6.03 -4.99 -3.36
CA ASN A 189 5.10 -5.64 -2.45
C ASN A 189 4.98 -4.86 -1.14
N THR A 190 3.76 -4.68 -0.62
CA THR A 190 3.52 -4.09 0.69
C THR A 190 3.49 -5.19 1.74
N THR A 191 4.55 -5.29 2.54
CA THR A 191 4.61 -6.15 3.72
C THR A 191 4.20 -5.39 4.98
N SER A 192 4.85 -5.58 6.11
CA SER A 192 4.67 -4.85 7.38
C SER A 192 5.93 -5.02 8.21
N ASP A 193 6.21 -4.10 9.12
CA ASP A 193 7.25 -4.27 10.14
C ASP A 193 6.91 -5.42 11.11
N THR A 194 5.60 -5.73 11.27
CA THR A 194 5.16 -6.89 12.05
C THR A 194 5.65 -8.23 11.49
N ALA A 195 6.04 -8.30 10.21
CA ALA A 195 6.68 -9.48 9.64
C ALA A 195 8.02 -9.82 10.31
N PHE A 196 8.63 -8.86 10.99
CA PHE A 196 9.93 -8.98 11.66
C PHE A 196 9.80 -8.94 13.18
N SER A 197 8.92 -8.10 13.72
CA SER A 197 8.71 -7.98 15.16
C SER A 197 7.70 -8.98 15.73
N GLY A 198 6.80 -9.51 14.89
CA GLY A 198 5.61 -10.23 15.35
C GLY A 198 4.52 -9.29 15.87
N MET A 199 3.29 -9.82 16.00
CA MET A 199 2.16 -9.13 16.61
C MET A 199 1.21 -10.17 17.23
N SER A 200 1.11 -10.19 18.55
CA SER A 200 0.44 -11.27 19.30
C SER A 200 -1.07 -11.40 19.02
N PHE A 201 -1.72 -10.34 18.59
CA PHE A 201 -3.17 -10.31 18.32
C PHE A 201 -3.52 -10.26 16.83
N MET A 202 -2.54 -10.45 15.93
CA MET A 202 -2.73 -10.52 14.47
C MET A 202 -1.81 -11.59 13.85
N ILE A 203 -1.88 -12.83 14.38
CA ILE A 203 -0.94 -13.91 14.06
C ILE A 203 -1.03 -14.32 12.59
N ASP A 204 -2.23 -14.50 12.06
CA ASP A 204 -2.48 -14.87 10.66
C ASP A 204 -2.04 -13.76 9.69
N TYR A 205 -2.37 -12.50 9.98
CA TYR A 205 -1.88 -11.34 9.22
C TYR A 205 -0.35 -11.29 9.19
N THR A 206 0.27 -11.35 10.35
CA THR A 206 1.73 -11.29 10.50
C THR A 206 2.42 -12.43 9.74
N ALA A 207 1.84 -13.65 9.78
CA ALA A 207 2.33 -14.77 9.00
C ALA A 207 2.30 -14.49 7.49
N THR A 208 1.22 -13.88 6.97
CA THR A 208 1.14 -13.49 5.55
C THR A 208 2.17 -12.42 5.20
N LYS A 209 2.42 -11.47 6.10
CA LYS A 209 3.42 -10.41 5.88
C LYS A 209 4.86 -10.96 5.88
N GLY A 210 5.14 -11.98 6.70
CA GLY A 210 6.38 -12.77 6.63
C GLY A 210 6.52 -13.54 5.32
N ALA A 211 5.43 -14.14 4.83
CA ALA A 211 5.41 -14.81 3.54
C ALA A 211 5.74 -13.85 2.38
N ILE A 212 5.24 -12.60 2.41
CA ILE A 212 5.56 -11.58 1.41
C ILE A 212 7.06 -11.24 1.40
N VAL A 213 7.73 -11.21 2.56
CA VAL A 213 9.19 -10.99 2.63
C VAL A 213 9.95 -12.09 1.89
N SER A 214 9.64 -13.35 2.17
CA SER A 214 10.25 -14.49 1.48
C SER A 214 9.91 -14.52 0.00
N PHE A 215 8.66 -14.26 -0.36
CA PHE A 215 8.21 -14.14 -1.76
C PHE A 215 9.01 -13.07 -2.51
N THR A 216 9.16 -11.87 -1.94
CA THR A 216 9.91 -10.77 -2.54
C THR A 216 11.36 -11.16 -2.83
N ARG A 217 12.04 -11.78 -1.85
CA ARG A 217 13.45 -12.21 -1.99
C ARG A 217 13.62 -13.31 -3.04
N SER A 218 12.78 -14.32 -2.98
CA SER A 218 12.84 -15.44 -3.94
C SER A 218 12.52 -15.00 -5.36
N LEU A 219 11.47 -14.18 -5.51
CA LEU A 219 11.07 -13.66 -6.83
C LEU A 219 12.13 -12.73 -7.42
N SER A 220 12.81 -11.91 -6.58
CA SER A 220 13.90 -11.05 -7.04
C SER A 220 15.06 -11.83 -7.66
N LEU A 221 15.41 -12.96 -7.05
CA LEU A 221 16.44 -13.85 -7.59
C LEU A 221 16.00 -14.52 -8.90
N SER A 222 14.73 -14.94 -8.95
CA SER A 222 14.16 -15.61 -10.13
C SER A 222 14.04 -14.70 -11.35
N LEU A 223 13.87 -13.39 -11.16
CA LEU A 223 13.63 -12.43 -12.25
C LEU A 223 14.86 -11.55 -12.56
N ALA A 224 15.97 -11.73 -11.84
CA ALA A 224 17.16 -10.90 -11.99
C ALA A 224 17.71 -10.91 -13.42
N ASP A 225 17.82 -12.09 -14.02
CA ASP A 225 18.34 -12.26 -15.41
C ASP A 225 17.41 -11.66 -16.47
N GLN A 226 16.13 -11.41 -16.10
CA GLN A 226 15.18 -10.74 -16.98
C GLN A 226 15.22 -9.21 -16.82
N GLY A 227 16.05 -8.69 -15.90
CA GLY A 227 16.16 -7.26 -15.62
C GLY A 227 14.92 -6.68 -14.92
N ILE A 228 14.12 -7.52 -14.26
CA ILE A 228 12.93 -7.12 -13.50
C ILE A 228 13.31 -7.05 -12.01
N ARG A 229 13.11 -5.91 -11.38
CA ARG A 229 13.40 -5.71 -9.96
C ARG A 229 12.19 -6.06 -9.10
N VAL A 230 12.42 -6.68 -7.95
CA VAL A 230 11.36 -7.01 -7.00
C VAL A 230 11.79 -6.56 -5.60
N ASN A 231 11.03 -5.66 -4.99
CA ASN A 231 11.32 -5.14 -3.67
C ASN A 231 10.05 -5.05 -2.84
N ALA A 232 10.17 -4.69 -1.57
CA ALA A 232 9.03 -4.46 -0.70
C ALA A 232 9.20 -3.20 0.16
N VAL A 233 8.07 -2.66 0.59
CA VAL A 233 7.99 -1.66 1.65
C VAL A 233 7.35 -2.33 2.87
N ALA A 234 7.91 -2.07 4.05
CA ALA A 234 7.42 -2.54 5.35
C ALA A 234 6.92 -1.33 6.17
N PRO A 235 5.62 -1.00 6.07
CA PRO A 235 5.02 0.04 6.89
C PRO A 235 5.01 -0.33 8.37
N GLY A 236 5.14 0.68 9.24
CA GLY A 236 4.69 0.63 10.64
C GLY A 236 3.21 0.99 10.76
N PRO A 237 2.78 1.56 11.89
CA PRO A 237 1.39 1.99 12.09
C PRO A 237 1.07 3.21 11.20
N ILE A 238 0.22 3.02 10.20
CA ILE A 238 -0.19 4.06 9.25
C ILE A 238 -1.70 4.26 9.34
N TRP A 239 -2.13 5.52 9.41
CA TRP A 239 -3.54 5.88 9.47
C TRP A 239 -4.21 5.63 8.12
N THR A 240 -4.97 4.55 8.02
CA THR A 240 -5.65 4.06 6.81
C THR A 240 -6.98 3.41 7.17
N PRO A 241 -7.90 3.18 6.22
CA PRO A 241 -9.16 2.46 6.48
C PRO A 241 -8.99 1.08 7.11
N LEU A 242 -7.83 0.45 6.95
CA LEU A 242 -7.51 -0.84 7.56
C LEU A 242 -7.58 -0.78 9.10
N ILE A 243 -7.35 0.40 9.70
CA ILE A 243 -7.28 0.57 11.15
C ILE A 243 -8.67 0.57 11.77
N PRO A 244 -9.59 1.49 11.44
CA PRO A 244 -10.94 1.46 12.04
C PRO A 244 -11.76 0.24 11.61
N SER A 245 -11.35 -0.49 10.57
CA SER A 245 -12.00 -1.72 10.15
C SER A 245 -11.51 -2.99 10.87
N ALA A 246 -10.39 -2.90 11.61
CA ALA A 246 -9.79 -4.04 12.31
C ALA A 246 -9.72 -3.88 13.83
N PHE A 247 -9.51 -2.65 14.30
CA PHE A 247 -9.37 -2.33 15.71
C PHE A 247 -10.70 -1.88 16.31
N THR A 248 -10.86 -2.08 17.61
CA THR A 248 -12.01 -1.52 18.33
C THR A 248 -11.95 0.01 18.33
N ALA A 249 -13.11 0.64 18.51
CA ALA A 249 -13.21 2.09 18.55
C ALA A 249 -12.33 2.74 19.64
N GLU A 250 -12.10 2.04 20.75
CA GLU A 250 -11.22 2.47 21.85
C GLU A 250 -9.74 2.38 21.44
N GLU A 251 -9.31 1.23 20.85
CA GLU A 251 -7.92 1.03 20.42
C GLU A 251 -7.48 2.04 19.35
N VAL A 252 -8.41 2.50 18.51
CA VAL A 252 -8.14 3.53 17.50
C VAL A 252 -7.67 4.84 18.13
N THR A 253 -8.14 5.19 19.33
CA THR A 253 -7.80 6.46 19.99
C THR A 253 -6.32 6.63 20.32
N THR A 254 -5.61 5.53 20.48
CA THR A 254 -4.16 5.51 20.82
C THR A 254 -3.30 4.86 19.73
N PHE A 255 -3.89 4.55 18.57
CA PHE A 255 -3.18 3.85 17.50
C PHE A 255 -1.91 4.58 17.07
N GLY A 256 -0.78 3.85 17.03
CA GLY A 256 0.51 4.33 16.55
C GLY A 256 1.25 5.31 17.49
N THR A 257 0.81 5.48 18.74
CA THR A 257 1.49 6.34 19.72
C THR A 257 2.69 5.66 20.40
N ASP A 258 2.85 4.38 20.21
CA ASP A 258 3.89 3.52 20.80
C ASP A 258 5.20 3.48 20.00
N VAL A 259 5.21 3.98 18.75
CA VAL A 259 6.45 4.09 17.98
C VAL A 259 7.34 5.25 18.48
N PRO A 260 8.67 5.22 18.21
CA PRO A 260 9.58 6.29 18.65
C PRO A 260 9.17 7.70 18.23
N LEU A 261 8.58 7.89 17.04
CA LEU A 261 8.06 9.20 16.62
C LEU A 261 6.72 9.59 17.29
N ARG A 262 6.15 8.70 18.13
CA ARG A 262 4.96 8.91 18.98
C ARG A 262 3.71 9.38 18.22
N ARG A 263 3.56 8.92 17.01
CA ARG A 263 2.38 9.14 16.16
C ARG A 263 2.29 8.07 15.08
N PRO A 264 1.10 7.79 14.55
CA PRO A 264 1.00 7.02 13.31
C PRO A 264 1.57 7.84 12.14
N GLY A 265 2.08 7.13 11.13
CA GLY A 265 2.40 7.72 9.85
C GLY A 265 1.14 8.01 9.04
N GLN A 266 1.28 8.87 8.04
CA GLN A 266 0.25 9.14 7.05
C GLN A 266 0.60 8.44 5.73
N PRO A 267 -0.40 8.06 4.92
CA PRO A 267 -0.15 7.35 3.66
C PRO A 267 0.88 8.01 2.74
N PHE A 268 0.84 9.35 2.59
CA PHE A 268 1.79 10.06 1.74
C PHE A 268 3.26 9.93 2.20
N GLU A 269 3.52 9.66 3.49
CA GLU A 269 4.89 9.49 4.01
C GLU A 269 5.54 8.19 3.51
N LEU A 270 4.75 7.23 3.02
CA LEU A 270 5.25 5.99 2.44
C LEU A 270 5.53 6.12 0.95
N ALA A 271 4.77 6.96 0.25
CA ALA A 271 4.81 7.07 -1.20
C ALA A 271 6.23 7.31 -1.78
N PRO A 272 7.13 8.11 -1.16
CA PRO A 272 8.50 8.29 -1.66
C PRO A 272 9.32 6.99 -1.75
N ALA A 273 9.11 6.03 -0.83
CA ALA A 273 9.77 4.73 -0.89
C ALA A 273 9.32 3.93 -2.12
N TYR A 274 8.04 4.00 -2.47
CA TYR A 274 7.52 3.35 -3.68
C TYR A 274 8.02 4.03 -4.95
N VAL A 275 8.10 5.36 -4.99
CA VAL A 275 8.67 6.11 -6.13
C VAL A 275 10.13 5.72 -6.34
N LEU A 276 10.94 5.66 -5.27
CA LEU A 276 12.33 5.18 -5.33
C LEU A 276 12.41 3.77 -5.94
N LEU A 277 11.60 2.84 -5.45
CA LEU A 277 11.63 1.45 -5.91
C LEU A 277 11.07 1.28 -7.33
N ALA A 278 10.15 2.13 -7.75
CA ALA A 278 9.53 2.10 -9.09
C ALA A 278 10.43 2.71 -10.16
N SER A 279 11.26 3.69 -9.80
CA SER A 279 12.07 4.48 -10.72
C SER A 279 13.49 3.95 -10.91
N ASP A 280 14.24 4.60 -11.80
CA ASP A 280 15.65 4.31 -12.05
C ASP A 280 16.55 4.69 -10.86
N ASP A 281 16.07 5.54 -9.93
CA ASP A 281 16.79 5.82 -8.67
C ASP A 281 17.02 4.54 -7.85
N GLY A 282 16.12 3.55 -7.98
CA GLY A 282 16.23 2.23 -7.37
C GLY A 282 16.86 1.16 -8.27
N SER A 283 17.54 1.52 -9.36
CA SER A 283 18.03 0.57 -10.38
C SER A 283 18.94 -0.54 -9.84
N TYR A 284 19.66 -0.29 -8.75
CA TYR A 284 20.53 -1.29 -8.11
C TYR A 284 19.90 -1.93 -6.85
N MET A 285 18.57 -1.79 -6.70
CA MET A 285 17.81 -2.35 -5.57
C MET A 285 16.92 -3.49 -6.06
N SER A 286 17.21 -4.72 -5.63
CA SER A 286 16.35 -5.89 -5.82
C SER A 286 16.45 -6.81 -4.60
N GLY A 287 15.33 -7.41 -4.19
CA GLY A 287 15.22 -8.24 -3.00
C GLY A 287 15.26 -7.45 -1.68
N LYS A 288 15.09 -6.12 -1.72
CA LYS A 288 15.20 -5.24 -0.53
C LYS A 288 13.84 -4.97 0.10
N ILE A 289 13.88 -4.74 1.42
CA ILE A 289 12.72 -4.33 2.21
C ILE A 289 13.04 -2.95 2.79
N ILE A 290 12.23 -1.94 2.47
CA ILE A 290 12.36 -0.58 3.02
C ILE A 290 11.37 -0.41 4.15
N PHE A 291 11.87 -0.10 5.34
CA PHE A 291 11.05 0.20 6.51
C PHE A 291 10.66 1.67 6.53
N VAL A 292 9.37 1.94 6.71
CA VAL A 292 8.79 3.28 6.94
C VAL A 292 7.84 3.14 8.13
N ASN A 293 8.38 3.18 9.35
CA ASN A 293 7.72 2.64 10.55
C ASN A 293 7.86 3.52 11.81
N GLY A 294 8.10 4.80 11.64
CA GLY A 294 8.15 5.72 12.79
C GLY A 294 9.35 5.51 13.73
N GLY A 295 10.41 4.86 13.24
CA GLY A 295 11.66 4.64 13.99
C GLY A 295 11.70 3.33 14.80
N SER A 296 10.71 2.45 14.65
CA SER A 296 10.73 1.14 15.27
C SER A 296 11.91 0.32 14.75
N ILE A 297 12.72 -0.21 15.65
CA ILE A 297 13.86 -1.07 15.29
C ILE A 297 13.34 -2.50 15.20
N VAL A 298 13.51 -3.09 14.03
CA VAL A 298 13.14 -4.49 13.73
C VAL A 298 14.36 -5.17 13.09
N THR A 299 14.64 -6.38 13.50
CA THR A 299 15.82 -7.15 13.07
C THR A 299 15.41 -8.38 12.26
#